data_ecab30c6569cb83da4a3d38a31e2c269
#
_entry.id   ecab30c6569cb83da4a3d38a31e2c269
#
_cell.length_a   1.000
_cell.length_b   1.000
_cell.length_c   1.000
_cell.angle_alpha   90.00
_cell.angle_beta   90.00
_cell.angle_gamma   90.00
#
_symmetry.space_group_name_H-M   'P 1'
#
loop_
_entity.id
_entity.type
_entity.pdbx_description
1 polymer ?
#
loop_
_entity_poly.entity_id
_entity_poly.type
_entity_poly.pdbx_seq_one_letter_code
_entity_poly.pdbx_strand_id
1 'polypeptide(L)'
;MASSRRPRNIDRRGQALVRAVVQRVGRAQVTVSGEIVGEIGPGLLVFLGVGKADTTTDADYLAEKTIGLRIFEDGDGKMNLSVSEIRGAILVVSQFTLYGDVRRGKRPSFDDAAPPQQARELYEYFVERIRSAGLRCETGRFQAMMQVELVNEGPVTILVDSAKAS
;
A
#
# COMPACT_ATOMS: atom_id res chain seq x y z
N MET A 1 -7.76 -0.78 36.70
CA MET A 1 -6.95 -1.61 36.01
C MET A 1 -6.43 -0.97 34.73
N ALA A 2 -5.31 -1.30 34.51
CA ALA A 2 -4.72 -0.79 33.33
C ALA A 2 -5.55 -1.27 32.19
N SER A 3 -6.15 -0.38 31.57
CA SER A 3 -6.82 -0.75 30.40
C SER A 3 -5.77 -1.28 29.47
N SER A 4 -5.99 -2.41 28.95
CA SER A 4 -5.20 -2.92 27.90
C SER A 4 -5.47 -2.06 26.67
N ARG A 5 -5.07 -0.82 26.75
CA ARG A 5 -5.28 0.04 25.60
C ARG A 5 -4.43 -0.43 24.45
N ARG A 6 -5.07 -0.69 23.38
CA ARG A 6 -4.39 -1.02 22.15
C ARG A 6 -4.06 0.25 21.40
N PRO A 7 -2.97 0.24 20.65
CA PRO A 7 -2.71 1.34 19.72
C PRO A 7 -3.94 1.52 18.82
N ARG A 8 -4.21 2.75 18.45
CA ARG A 8 -5.42 3.06 17.69
C ARG A 8 -5.52 2.32 16.37
N ASN A 9 -4.38 2.03 15.79
CA ASN A 9 -4.33 1.46 14.45
C ASN A 9 -4.18 -0.04 14.46
N ILE A 10 -4.59 -0.67 15.55
CA ILE A 10 -4.51 -2.11 15.68
C ILE A 10 -5.90 -2.61 16.07
N ASP A 11 -6.33 -3.66 15.42
CA ASP A 11 -7.59 -4.30 15.76
C ASP A 11 -7.45 -5.11 17.04
N ARG A 12 -8.53 -5.80 17.43
CA ARG A 12 -8.56 -6.57 18.67
C ARG A 12 -7.51 -7.65 18.74
N ARG A 13 -6.97 -8.04 17.60
CA ARG A 13 -5.99 -9.12 17.49
C ARG A 13 -4.58 -8.61 17.39
N GLY A 14 -4.38 -7.30 17.52
CA GLY A 14 -3.07 -6.69 17.39
C GLY A 14 -2.64 -6.46 15.95
N GLN A 15 -3.54 -6.58 14.99
CA GLN A 15 -3.22 -6.35 13.59
C GLN A 15 -3.34 -4.87 13.24
N ALA A 16 -2.46 -4.40 12.40
CA ALA A 16 -2.54 -3.04 11.91
C ALA A 16 -3.79 -2.85 11.09
N LEU A 17 -4.38 -1.66 11.18
CA LEU A 17 -5.63 -1.35 10.50
C LEU A 17 -5.42 -0.84 9.09
N VAL A 18 -4.34 -0.10 8.82
CA VAL A 18 -3.95 0.28 7.46
C VAL A 18 -2.69 -0.46 7.10
N ARG A 19 -2.69 -1.04 5.91
CA ARG A 19 -1.58 -1.84 5.43
C ARG A 19 -1.20 -1.48 4.03
N ALA A 20 0.09 -1.52 3.77
CA ALA A 20 0.60 -1.42 2.42
C ALA A 20 1.60 -2.53 2.19
N VAL A 21 1.49 -3.16 1.03
CA VAL A 21 2.50 -4.09 0.56
C VAL A 21 3.21 -3.38 -0.57
N VAL A 22 4.49 -3.10 -0.38
CA VAL A 22 5.29 -2.31 -1.31
C VAL A 22 6.29 -3.22 -2.00
N GLN A 23 6.25 -3.26 -3.32
CA GLN A 23 7.17 -4.09 -4.10
C GLN A 23 7.99 -3.21 -5.03
N ARG A 24 9.30 -3.44 -5.04
CA ARG A 24 10.19 -2.76 -5.98
C ARG A 24 10.06 -3.43 -7.34
N VAL A 25 9.73 -2.64 -8.35
CA VAL A 25 9.47 -3.21 -9.68
C VAL A 25 10.32 -2.56 -10.76
N GLY A 26 10.63 -3.34 -11.79
CA GLY A 26 11.17 -2.82 -13.04
C GLY A 26 10.07 -2.33 -13.95
N ARG A 27 8.88 -2.92 -13.81
CA ARG A 27 7.66 -2.49 -14.49
C ARG A 27 6.47 -3.11 -13.80
N ALA A 28 5.32 -2.45 -13.92
CA ALA A 28 4.05 -2.99 -13.44
C ALA A 28 2.90 -2.36 -14.20
N GLN A 29 1.80 -3.09 -14.35
CA GLN A 29 0.61 -2.55 -15.00
C GLN A 29 -0.65 -3.18 -14.43
N VAL A 30 -1.75 -2.46 -14.56
CA VAL A 30 -3.06 -2.94 -14.19
C VAL A 30 -3.94 -2.95 -15.44
N THR A 31 -4.60 -4.07 -15.68
CA THR A 31 -5.51 -4.23 -16.80
C THR A 31 -6.91 -4.50 -16.27
N VAL A 32 -7.91 -3.84 -16.85
CA VAL A 32 -9.31 -4.06 -16.53
C VAL A 32 -10.02 -4.34 -17.85
N SER A 33 -10.66 -5.50 -17.96
CA SER A 33 -11.39 -5.89 -19.18
C SER A 33 -10.54 -5.72 -20.44
N GLY A 34 -9.28 -6.10 -20.35
CA GLY A 34 -8.37 -6.07 -21.49
C GLY A 34 -7.72 -4.72 -21.75
N GLU A 35 -8.06 -3.67 -20.98
CA GLU A 35 -7.48 -2.34 -21.16
C GLU A 35 -6.49 -2.02 -20.05
N ILE A 36 -5.34 -1.46 -20.40
CA ILE A 36 -4.38 -0.99 -19.43
C ILE A 36 -4.91 0.31 -18.83
N VAL A 37 -5.15 0.31 -17.52
CA VAL A 37 -5.65 1.50 -16.81
C VAL A 37 -4.57 2.21 -16.01
N GLY A 38 -3.47 1.55 -15.72
CA GLY A 38 -2.32 2.15 -15.05
C GLY A 38 -1.06 1.37 -15.36
N GLU A 39 0.05 2.06 -15.50
CA GLU A 39 1.30 1.43 -15.93
C GLU A 39 2.48 2.27 -15.51
N ILE A 40 3.53 1.61 -15.00
CA ILE A 40 4.79 2.28 -14.65
C ILE A 40 5.97 1.45 -15.13
N GLY A 41 7.10 2.12 -15.33
CA GLY A 41 8.40 1.47 -15.45
C GLY A 41 9.02 1.29 -14.07
N PRO A 42 10.32 1.58 -13.88
CA PRO A 42 10.96 1.39 -12.58
C PRO A 42 10.27 2.19 -11.48
N GLY A 43 10.08 1.57 -10.34
CA GLY A 43 9.44 2.23 -9.23
C GLY A 43 8.87 1.25 -8.21
N LEU A 44 7.72 1.62 -7.65
CA LEU A 44 7.06 0.84 -6.61
C LEU A 44 5.63 0.49 -6.99
N LEU A 45 5.28 -0.77 -6.78
CA LEU A 45 3.88 -1.20 -6.82
C LEU A 45 3.42 -1.28 -5.37
N VAL A 46 2.33 -0.60 -5.05
CA VAL A 46 1.79 -0.54 -3.69
C VAL A 46 0.38 -1.10 -3.67
N PHE A 47 0.18 -2.18 -2.92
CA PHE A 47 -1.16 -2.67 -2.62
C PHE A 47 -1.58 -2.06 -1.30
N LEU A 48 -2.70 -1.33 -1.30
CA LEU A 48 -3.15 -0.58 -0.14
C LEU A 48 -4.47 -1.15 0.40
N GLY A 49 -4.46 -1.55 1.67
CA GLY A 49 -5.65 -1.97 2.38
C GLY A 49 -6.03 -0.93 3.42
N VAL A 50 -7.32 -0.62 3.53
CA VAL A 50 -7.85 0.35 4.48
C VAL A 50 -8.75 -0.36 5.49
N GLY A 51 -8.54 -0.10 6.77
CA GLY A 51 -9.32 -0.67 7.85
C GLY A 51 -10.39 0.29 8.35
N LYS A 52 -11.34 -0.23 9.13
CA LYS A 52 -12.51 0.51 9.59
C LYS A 52 -12.19 1.77 10.40
N ALA A 53 -11.11 1.72 11.18
CA ALA A 53 -10.78 2.82 12.09
C ALA A 53 -9.75 3.78 11.53
N ASP A 54 -9.39 3.63 10.27
CA ASP A 54 -8.34 4.44 9.68
C ASP A 54 -8.80 5.85 9.38
N THR A 55 -7.84 6.76 9.45
CA THR A 55 -8.06 8.17 9.19
C THR A 55 -7.01 8.68 8.22
N THR A 56 -7.11 9.96 7.85
CA THR A 56 -6.11 10.60 6.99
C THR A 56 -4.72 10.60 7.63
N THR A 57 -4.64 10.60 8.97
CA THR A 57 -3.34 10.50 9.65
C THR A 57 -2.63 9.20 9.29
N ASP A 58 -3.38 8.09 9.20
CA ASP A 58 -2.81 6.81 8.81
C ASP A 58 -2.33 6.83 7.36
N ALA A 59 -3.12 7.42 6.49
CA ALA A 59 -2.76 7.55 5.07
C ALA A 59 -1.53 8.43 4.90
N ASP A 60 -1.43 9.53 5.65
CA ASP A 60 -0.25 10.40 5.64
C ASP A 60 1.01 9.62 6.01
N TYR A 61 0.91 8.87 7.10
CA TYR A 61 2.06 8.09 7.58
C TYR A 61 2.53 7.09 6.52
N LEU A 62 1.57 6.37 5.91
CA LEU A 62 1.92 5.39 4.88
C LEU A 62 2.51 6.05 3.64
N ALA A 63 1.97 7.18 3.22
CA ALA A 63 2.48 7.89 2.05
C ALA A 63 3.91 8.36 2.29
N GLU A 64 4.17 8.98 3.44
CA GLU A 64 5.52 9.42 3.78
C GLU A 64 6.49 8.25 3.85
N LYS A 65 6.08 7.17 4.51
CA LYS A 65 6.94 5.99 4.65
C LYS A 65 7.24 5.39 3.27
N THR A 66 6.23 5.24 2.43
CA THR A 66 6.40 4.66 1.09
C THR A 66 7.36 5.48 0.25
N ILE A 67 7.17 6.80 0.23
CA ILE A 67 8.01 7.70 -0.56
C ILE A 67 9.44 7.68 -0.05
N GLY A 68 9.62 7.56 1.26
CA GLY A 68 10.93 7.62 1.90
C GLY A 68 11.69 6.31 1.98
N LEU A 69 11.09 5.18 1.60
CA LEU A 69 11.79 3.89 1.68
C LEU A 69 13.05 3.92 0.82
N ARG A 70 14.17 3.57 1.44
CA ARG A 70 15.47 3.60 0.77
C ARG A 70 15.82 2.19 0.31
N ILE A 71 15.09 1.70 -0.67
CA ILE A 71 15.20 0.31 -1.14
C ILE A 71 15.70 0.18 -2.57
N PHE A 72 16.17 1.29 -3.16
CA PHE A 72 16.80 1.23 -4.47
C PHE A 72 18.31 1.32 -4.29
N GLU A 73 19.04 0.60 -5.12
CA GLU A 73 20.49 0.50 -4.98
C GLU A 73 21.18 1.77 -5.42
N ASP A 74 22.17 2.17 -4.63
CA ASP A 74 23.04 3.29 -4.98
C ASP A 74 24.25 2.79 -5.82
N GLY A 75 25.19 3.69 -6.08
CA GLY A 75 26.38 3.34 -6.86
C GLY A 75 27.25 2.26 -6.24
N ASP A 76 27.09 1.99 -4.94
CA ASP A 76 27.84 0.96 -4.24
C ASP A 76 27.06 -0.34 -4.11
N GLY A 77 25.88 -0.45 -4.74
CA GLY A 77 25.05 -1.63 -4.67
C GLY A 77 24.29 -1.79 -3.37
N LYS A 78 24.17 -0.72 -2.56
CA LYS A 78 23.46 -0.77 -1.29
C LYS A 78 22.08 -0.14 -1.41
N MET A 79 21.11 -0.69 -0.70
CA MET A 79 19.78 -0.13 -0.62
C MET A 79 19.84 1.21 0.11
N ASN A 80 19.85 2.29 -0.62
CA ASN A 80 20.09 3.62 -0.08
C ASN A 80 19.27 4.72 -0.73
N LEU A 81 18.72 4.48 -1.91
CA LEU A 81 17.99 5.51 -2.65
C LEU A 81 16.50 5.31 -2.55
N SER A 82 15.76 6.41 -2.52
CA SER A 82 14.30 6.40 -2.54
C SER A 82 13.78 6.38 -3.97
N VAL A 83 12.47 6.17 -4.12
CA VAL A 83 11.84 6.19 -5.44
C VAL A 83 11.99 7.55 -6.12
N SER A 84 11.98 8.64 -5.35
CA SER A 84 12.20 9.99 -5.91
C SER A 84 13.61 10.13 -6.48
N GLU A 85 14.58 9.62 -5.76
CA GLU A 85 15.98 9.77 -6.16
C GLU A 85 16.29 9.02 -7.45
N ILE A 86 15.60 7.92 -7.72
CA ILE A 86 15.77 7.19 -8.97
C ILE A 86 14.84 7.69 -10.08
N ARG A 87 14.03 8.73 -9.78
CA ARG A 87 13.04 9.28 -10.70
C ARG A 87 12.03 8.22 -11.14
N GLY A 88 11.66 7.35 -10.20
CA GLY A 88 10.70 6.30 -10.45
C GLY A 88 9.27 6.77 -10.26
N ALA A 89 8.33 5.85 -10.49
CA ALA A 89 6.92 6.11 -10.34
C ALA A 89 6.32 5.13 -9.35
N ILE A 90 5.09 5.42 -8.91
CA ILE A 90 4.36 4.56 -7.98
C ILE A 90 3.04 4.16 -8.63
N LEU A 91 2.70 2.88 -8.58
CA LEU A 91 1.41 2.36 -9.02
C LEU A 91 0.70 1.86 -7.78
N VAL A 92 -0.46 2.44 -7.48
CA VAL A 92 -1.22 2.10 -6.28
C VAL A 92 -2.47 1.32 -6.65
N VAL A 93 -2.65 0.17 -6.02
CA VAL A 93 -3.81 -0.71 -6.22
C VAL A 93 -4.50 -0.90 -4.88
N SER A 94 -5.78 -0.54 -4.81
CA SER A 94 -6.57 -0.79 -3.60
C SER A 94 -6.84 -2.28 -3.48
N GLN A 95 -6.58 -2.85 -2.30
CA GLN A 95 -6.73 -4.29 -2.08
C GLN A 95 -7.27 -4.58 -0.69
N PHE A 96 -8.60 -4.70 -0.57
CA PHE A 96 -9.21 -4.99 0.74
C PHE A 96 -8.86 -6.39 1.25
N THR A 97 -8.46 -7.29 0.36
CA THR A 97 -8.11 -8.66 0.74
C THR A 97 -6.87 -8.72 1.65
N LEU A 98 -6.14 -7.61 1.79
CA LEU A 98 -5.06 -7.54 2.78
C LEU A 98 -5.59 -7.70 4.21
N TYR A 99 -6.89 -7.53 4.41
CA TYR A 99 -7.55 -7.75 5.69
C TYR A 99 -8.18 -9.13 5.82
N GLY A 100 -7.90 -10.02 4.89
CA GLY A 100 -8.38 -11.39 4.97
C GLY A 100 -7.87 -12.07 6.22
N ASP A 101 -8.79 -12.51 7.07
CA ASP A 101 -8.46 -13.20 8.32
C ASP A 101 -8.83 -14.68 8.16
N VAL A 102 -7.83 -15.54 8.18
CA VAL A 102 -8.02 -16.98 8.00
C VAL A 102 -7.70 -17.76 9.26
N ARG A 103 -7.68 -17.10 10.43
CA ARG A 103 -7.32 -17.76 11.68
C ARG A 103 -8.34 -18.79 12.12
N ARG A 104 -9.60 -18.64 11.71
CA ARG A 104 -10.68 -19.54 12.10
C ARG A 104 -11.04 -20.59 11.06
N GLY A 105 -10.40 -20.57 9.92
CA GLY A 105 -10.70 -21.51 8.85
C GLY A 105 -10.07 -21.09 7.55
N LYS A 106 -10.52 -21.70 6.46
CA LYS A 106 -9.92 -21.48 5.15
C LYS A 106 -10.63 -20.43 4.33
N ARG A 107 -11.84 -20.05 4.75
CA ARG A 107 -12.54 -18.95 4.10
C ARG A 107 -12.19 -17.66 4.84
N PRO A 108 -11.58 -16.68 4.16
CA PRO A 108 -11.20 -15.45 4.85
C PRO A 108 -12.40 -14.63 5.29
N SER A 109 -12.28 -14.02 6.46
CA SER A 109 -13.21 -13.00 6.93
C SER A 109 -12.59 -11.64 6.63
N PHE A 110 -13.41 -10.68 6.24
CA PHE A 110 -12.97 -9.32 5.94
C PHE A 110 -13.62 -8.30 6.88
N ASP A 111 -13.93 -8.72 8.10
CA ASP A 111 -14.64 -7.89 9.06
C ASP A 111 -13.94 -6.60 9.41
N ASP A 112 -12.61 -6.57 9.33
CA ASP A 112 -11.83 -5.39 9.70
C ASP A 112 -11.58 -4.45 8.53
N ALA A 113 -11.96 -4.83 7.32
CA ALA A 113 -11.81 -3.96 6.17
C ALA A 113 -12.83 -2.82 6.23
N ALA A 114 -12.40 -1.63 5.80
CA ALA A 114 -13.30 -0.48 5.74
C ALA A 114 -14.40 -0.71 4.69
N PRO A 115 -15.59 -0.12 4.91
CA PRO A 115 -16.61 -0.13 3.87
C PRO A 115 -16.10 0.57 2.61
N PRO A 116 -16.66 0.25 1.44
CA PRO A 116 -16.12 0.76 0.17
C PRO A 116 -15.97 2.27 0.08
N GLN A 117 -16.93 3.05 0.58
CA GLN A 117 -16.85 4.50 0.49
C GLN A 117 -15.67 5.06 1.29
N GLN A 118 -15.51 4.60 2.53
CA GLN A 118 -14.41 5.03 3.38
C GLN A 118 -13.07 4.59 2.78
N ALA A 119 -13.02 3.37 2.27
CA ALA A 119 -11.81 2.84 1.65
C ALA A 119 -11.43 3.67 0.42
N ARG A 120 -12.40 4.02 -0.40
CA ARG A 120 -12.15 4.85 -1.59
C ARG A 120 -11.60 6.22 -1.21
N GLU A 121 -12.20 6.86 -0.21
CA GLU A 121 -11.76 8.18 0.21
C GLU A 121 -10.32 8.19 0.68
N LEU A 122 -9.94 7.21 1.50
CA LEU A 122 -8.57 7.15 2.01
C LEU A 122 -7.59 6.70 0.94
N TYR A 123 -8.01 5.83 0.04
CA TYR A 123 -7.20 5.42 -1.09
C TYR A 123 -6.90 6.62 -1.99
N GLU A 124 -7.92 7.41 -2.32
CA GLU A 124 -7.74 8.60 -3.16
C GLU A 124 -6.89 9.65 -2.45
N TYR A 125 -7.07 9.79 -1.15
CA TYR A 125 -6.25 10.70 -0.34
C TYR A 125 -4.77 10.27 -0.37
N PHE A 126 -4.51 8.99 -0.21
CA PHE A 126 -3.15 8.44 -0.27
C PHE A 126 -2.50 8.76 -1.63
N VAL A 127 -3.22 8.51 -2.71
CA VAL A 127 -2.73 8.79 -4.06
C VAL A 127 -2.40 10.27 -4.22
N GLU A 128 -3.30 11.14 -3.73
CA GLU A 128 -3.11 12.58 -3.83
C GLU A 128 -1.88 13.04 -3.04
N ARG A 129 -1.65 12.44 -1.87
CA ARG A 129 -0.46 12.74 -1.07
C ARG A 129 0.82 12.41 -1.82
N ILE A 130 0.83 11.29 -2.54
CA ILE A 130 2.00 10.91 -3.33
C ILE A 130 2.22 11.91 -4.47
N ARG A 131 1.14 12.27 -5.15
CA ARG A 131 1.23 13.23 -6.25
C ARG A 131 1.69 14.60 -5.78
N SER A 132 1.21 15.03 -4.62
CA SER A 132 1.59 16.30 -4.03
C SER A 132 3.08 16.36 -3.68
N ALA A 133 3.71 15.22 -3.49
CA ALA A 133 5.14 15.15 -3.26
C ALA A 133 5.97 15.21 -4.55
N GLY A 134 5.31 15.39 -5.69
CA GLY A 134 5.98 15.54 -6.98
C GLY A 134 6.27 14.24 -7.70
N LEU A 135 5.71 13.12 -7.23
CA LEU A 135 5.93 11.82 -7.85
C LEU A 135 4.82 11.47 -8.84
N ARG A 136 5.19 10.81 -9.91
CA ARG A 136 4.20 10.24 -10.80
C ARG A 136 3.53 9.08 -10.09
N CYS A 137 2.20 9.13 -10.01
CA CYS A 137 1.42 8.08 -9.36
C CYS A 137 0.31 7.64 -10.30
N GLU A 138 0.39 6.38 -10.70
CA GLU A 138 -0.63 5.71 -11.49
C GLU A 138 -1.48 4.86 -10.57
N THR A 139 -2.68 4.50 -11.00
CA THR A 139 -3.59 3.72 -10.16
C THR A 139 -4.24 2.60 -10.95
N GLY A 140 -4.75 1.60 -10.21
CA GLY A 140 -5.73 0.68 -10.75
C GLY A 140 -7.11 1.34 -10.79
N ARG A 141 -8.14 0.54 -10.84
CA ARG A 141 -9.53 1.04 -10.83
C ARG A 141 -10.23 0.48 -9.61
N PHE A 142 -10.72 1.37 -8.74
CA PHE A 142 -11.31 0.97 -7.48
C PHE A 142 -12.53 0.06 -7.71
N GLN A 143 -12.60 -1.04 -6.98
CA GLN A 143 -13.68 -2.04 -7.03
C GLN A 143 -13.81 -2.77 -8.36
N ALA A 144 -12.88 -2.63 -9.27
CA ALA A 144 -12.92 -3.39 -10.51
C ALA A 144 -12.19 -4.71 -10.36
N MET A 145 -12.54 -5.68 -11.19
CA MET A 145 -11.75 -6.90 -11.34
C MET A 145 -10.52 -6.51 -12.14
N MET A 146 -9.35 -6.66 -11.53
CA MET A 146 -8.10 -6.22 -12.13
C MET A 146 -7.14 -7.37 -12.33
N GLN A 147 -6.35 -7.29 -13.40
CA GLN A 147 -5.18 -8.13 -13.56
C GLN A 147 -3.97 -7.25 -13.29
N VAL A 148 -3.17 -7.63 -12.31
CA VAL A 148 -1.99 -6.87 -11.93
C VAL A 148 -0.75 -7.65 -12.33
N GLU A 149 0.01 -7.08 -13.24
CA GLU A 149 1.23 -7.71 -13.74
C GLU A 149 2.41 -6.90 -13.29
N LEU A 150 3.47 -7.57 -12.87
CA LEU A 150 4.65 -6.88 -12.37
C LEU A 150 5.90 -7.71 -12.54
N VAL A 151 7.04 -7.03 -12.56
CA VAL A 151 8.34 -7.68 -12.44
C VAL A 151 8.98 -7.14 -11.18
N ASN A 152 9.06 -7.98 -10.15
CA ASN A 152 9.69 -7.60 -8.89
C ASN A 152 11.20 -7.73 -9.03
N GLU A 153 11.88 -6.61 -8.85
CA GLU A 153 13.33 -6.56 -8.98
C GLU A 153 13.98 -6.84 -7.65
N GLY A 154 14.68 -7.97 -7.58
CA GLY A 154 15.41 -8.33 -6.39
C GLY A 154 15.24 -9.77 -5.95
N PRO A 155 14.10 -10.28 -5.51
CA PRO A 155 12.87 -9.57 -5.24
C PRO A 155 12.94 -8.74 -3.95
N VAL A 156 12.15 -7.67 -3.90
CA VAL A 156 12.04 -6.83 -2.71
C VAL A 156 10.57 -6.55 -2.45
N THR A 157 10.09 -6.95 -1.27
CA THR A 157 8.72 -6.73 -0.82
C THR A 157 8.77 -6.29 0.63
N ILE A 158 8.19 -5.14 0.92
CA ILE A 158 8.19 -4.54 2.26
C ILE A 158 6.74 -4.37 2.70
N LEU A 159 6.46 -4.82 3.92
CA LEU A 159 5.16 -4.60 4.54
C LEU A 159 5.25 -3.34 5.38
N VAL A 160 4.32 -2.42 5.18
CA VAL A 160 4.26 -1.18 5.95
C VAL A 160 2.89 -1.06 6.58
N ASP A 161 2.86 -0.88 7.88
CA ASP A 161 1.62 -0.70 8.62
C ASP A 161 1.59 0.70 9.19
N SER A 162 0.39 1.30 9.26
CA SER A 162 0.25 2.63 9.86
C SER A 162 0.34 2.57 11.38
N ALA A 163 0.16 1.40 11.98
CA ALA A 163 0.37 1.24 13.40
C ALA A 163 1.87 1.34 13.67
N LYS A 164 2.25 2.39 14.39
CA LYS A 164 3.65 2.54 14.78
C LYS A 164 3.94 1.57 15.90
N ALA A 165 5.07 0.90 15.81
CA ALA A 165 5.57 0.17 16.95
C ALA A 165 5.82 1.20 18.04
N SER A 166 5.11 1.08 19.10
CA SER A 166 5.28 2.04 20.19
C SER A 166 6.18 1.47 21.26
#